data_32aaa51e7ffb0b63e57476188f35a20a
#
_entry.id   32aaa51e7ffb0b63e57476188f35a20a
#
_cell.length_a   1.000
_cell.length_b   1.000
_cell.length_c   1.000
_cell.angle_alpha   90.00
_cell.angle_beta   90.00
_cell.angle_gamma   90.00
#
_symmetry.space_group_name_H-M   'P 1'
#
loop_
_entity.id
_entity.type
_entity.pdbx_description
1 polymer ?
#
loop_
_entity_poly.entity_id
_entity_poly.type
_entity_poly.pdbx_seq_one_letter_code
_entity_poly.pdbx_strand_id
1 'polypeptide(L)'
;QAELLKSQPLDQSLLPHINKEIGYVLNPRMKNSTWRASEGESYPINALGLRGPEIKRKESGVTRVLLVGDSMFFGYKIKEQEKLSHLLNKYTSKRLNDSERVEFVTIALPGWNIRSEIAFLESHLRLLDPDVLIWWPIPNDIEDIAGAIPPGTLALWASPQAEDQTSFGGLSLFHKRN
;
A
#
# COMPACT_ATOMS: atom_id res chain seq x y z
N GLN A 1 20.16 -22.68 -9.45
CA GLN A 1 19.39 -21.54 -8.91
C GLN A 1 18.38 -20.99 -9.93
N ALA A 2 18.69 -20.91 -11.23
CA ALA A 2 17.77 -20.45 -12.27
C ALA A 2 16.60 -21.42 -12.57
N GLU A 3 16.72 -22.70 -12.27
CA GLU A 3 15.66 -23.69 -12.45
C GLU A 3 14.62 -23.71 -11.32
N LEU A 4 15.01 -23.36 -10.09
CA LEU A 4 14.07 -23.24 -8.97
C LEU A 4 13.08 -22.07 -9.14
N LEU A 5 13.45 -21.04 -9.91
CA LEU A 5 12.60 -19.87 -10.18
C LEU A 5 11.49 -20.14 -11.21
N LYS A 6 11.58 -21.25 -11.96
CA LYS A 6 10.60 -21.60 -13.00
C LYS A 6 9.39 -22.38 -12.49
N SER A 7 9.35 -22.81 -11.25
CA SER A 7 8.35 -23.76 -10.75
C SER A 7 7.36 -23.22 -9.71
N GLN A 8 7.45 -21.94 -9.31
CA GLN A 8 6.41 -21.37 -8.46
C GLN A 8 5.34 -20.71 -9.36
N PRO A 9 4.05 -21.06 -9.23
CA PRO A 9 3.01 -20.35 -9.91
C PRO A 9 3.10 -18.87 -9.48
N LEU A 10 3.15 -17.96 -10.48
CA LEU A 10 2.99 -16.53 -10.24
C LEU A 10 1.78 -16.35 -9.33
N ASP A 11 1.99 -15.71 -8.17
CA ASP A 11 0.90 -15.48 -7.24
C ASP A 11 -0.20 -14.70 -7.96
N GLN A 12 -1.34 -15.37 -8.22
CA GLN A 12 -2.47 -14.78 -8.93
C GLN A 12 -3.03 -13.53 -8.23
N SER A 13 -2.60 -13.28 -6.99
CA SER A 13 -2.95 -12.09 -6.22
C SER A 13 -2.29 -10.82 -6.77
N LEU A 14 -1.23 -10.93 -7.57
CA LEU A 14 -0.49 -9.79 -8.10
C LEU A 14 -0.66 -9.68 -9.62
N LEU A 15 -0.76 -8.45 -10.11
CA LEU A 15 -0.73 -8.12 -11.53
C LEU A 15 0.36 -7.10 -11.83
N PRO A 16 1.16 -7.30 -12.90
CA PRO A 16 2.03 -6.26 -13.42
C PRO A 16 1.21 -5.01 -13.75
N HIS A 17 1.69 -3.84 -13.36
CA HIS A 17 1.05 -2.58 -13.70
C HIS A 17 1.51 -2.10 -15.08
N ILE A 18 0.63 -1.41 -15.82
CA ILE A 18 0.96 -0.86 -17.14
C ILE A 18 2.07 0.19 -17.06
N ASN A 19 2.09 0.99 -16.00
CA ASN A 19 3.23 1.83 -15.66
C ASN A 19 4.29 0.97 -14.97
N LYS A 20 5.43 0.78 -15.65
CA LYS A 20 6.53 -0.07 -15.17
C LYS A 20 7.20 0.45 -13.90
N GLU A 21 7.12 1.75 -13.62
CA GLU A 21 7.67 2.34 -12.40
C GLU A 21 6.84 1.96 -11.17
N ILE A 22 5.53 1.75 -11.32
CA ILE A 22 4.68 1.19 -10.27
C ILE A 22 5.02 -0.29 -10.02
N GLY A 23 5.41 -0.99 -11.07
CA GLY A 23 5.77 -2.40 -11.04
C GLY A 23 4.56 -3.32 -11.00
N TYR A 24 3.85 -3.38 -9.90
CA TYR A 24 2.69 -4.28 -9.72
C TYR A 24 1.64 -3.69 -8.77
N VAL A 25 0.45 -4.26 -8.85
CA VAL A 25 -0.69 -4.02 -7.95
C VAL A 25 -1.33 -5.34 -7.58
N LEU A 26 -2.18 -5.37 -6.56
CA LEU A 26 -3.03 -6.53 -6.30
C LEU A 26 -4.02 -6.70 -7.46
N ASN A 27 -4.43 -7.94 -7.71
CA ASN A 27 -5.37 -8.27 -8.77
C ASN A 27 -6.81 -7.88 -8.39
N PRO A 28 -7.38 -6.79 -8.94
CA PRO A 28 -8.72 -6.33 -8.56
C PRO A 28 -9.83 -7.34 -8.91
N ARG A 29 -9.58 -8.29 -9.84
CA ARG A 29 -10.53 -9.34 -10.23
C ARG A 29 -10.79 -10.35 -9.12
N MET A 30 -9.86 -10.48 -8.17
CA MET A 30 -9.98 -11.40 -7.03
C MET A 30 -10.91 -10.89 -5.92
N LYS A 31 -11.27 -9.60 -5.91
CA LYS A 31 -12.07 -8.92 -4.88
C LYS A 31 -11.48 -9.02 -3.46
N ASN A 32 -11.01 -10.20 -3.06
CA ASN A 32 -10.33 -10.44 -1.79
C ASN A 32 -9.02 -11.18 -2.02
N SER A 33 -8.06 -10.99 -1.13
CA SER A 33 -6.78 -11.69 -1.14
C SER A 33 -6.42 -12.19 0.25
N THR A 34 -5.72 -13.33 0.26
CA THR A 34 -5.04 -13.87 1.45
C THR A 34 -3.54 -13.56 1.43
N TRP A 35 -3.05 -12.96 0.35
CA TRP A 35 -1.63 -12.64 0.19
C TRP A 35 -1.15 -11.70 1.28
N ARG A 36 -0.16 -12.14 2.04
CA ARG A 36 0.37 -11.38 3.19
C ARG A 36 -0.65 -11.07 4.30
N ALA A 37 -1.79 -11.75 4.33
CA ALA A 37 -2.76 -11.68 5.42
C ALA A 37 -2.31 -12.53 6.62
N SER A 38 -2.97 -12.36 7.77
CA SER A 38 -2.88 -13.32 8.88
C SER A 38 -3.47 -14.67 8.47
N GLU A 39 -3.07 -15.73 9.13
CA GLU A 39 -3.57 -17.08 8.85
C GLU A 39 -5.11 -17.12 8.99
N GLY A 40 -5.77 -17.68 7.98
CA GLY A 40 -7.24 -17.78 7.92
C GLY A 40 -7.97 -16.47 7.62
N GLU A 41 -7.25 -15.37 7.41
CA GLU A 41 -7.84 -14.05 7.12
C GLU A 41 -7.71 -13.71 5.62
N SER A 42 -8.58 -12.81 5.19
CA SER A 42 -8.52 -12.19 3.88
C SER A 42 -8.87 -10.71 3.99
N TYR A 43 -8.52 -9.93 3.00
CA TYR A 43 -8.85 -8.51 2.94
C TYR A 43 -9.40 -8.14 1.56
N PRO A 44 -10.24 -7.09 1.45
CA PRO A 44 -10.74 -6.62 0.18
C PRO A 44 -9.65 -5.98 -0.67
N ILE A 45 -9.77 -6.13 -1.98
CA ILE A 45 -8.94 -5.45 -2.98
C ILE A 45 -9.84 -4.47 -3.71
N ASN A 46 -9.46 -3.21 -3.75
CA ASN A 46 -10.19 -2.18 -4.49
C ASN A 46 -9.85 -2.15 -5.98
N ALA A 47 -10.59 -1.35 -6.76
CA ALA A 47 -10.40 -1.25 -8.21
C ALA A 47 -9.02 -0.73 -8.64
N LEU A 48 -8.28 -0.06 -7.76
CA LEU A 48 -6.91 0.40 -8.01
C LEU A 48 -5.85 -0.68 -7.72
N GLY A 49 -6.27 -1.87 -7.28
CA GLY A 49 -5.36 -2.94 -6.90
C GLY A 49 -4.64 -2.68 -5.57
N LEU A 50 -5.27 -1.96 -4.66
CA LEU A 50 -4.79 -1.74 -3.31
C LEU A 50 -5.63 -2.51 -2.30
N ARG A 51 -5.05 -2.81 -1.16
CA ARG A 51 -5.75 -3.40 -0.02
C ARG A 51 -6.67 -2.38 0.64
N GLY A 52 -7.93 -2.71 0.77
CA GLY A 52 -8.93 -1.90 1.48
C GLY A 52 -10.19 -1.63 0.67
N PRO A 53 -11.06 -0.76 1.17
CA PRO A 53 -12.31 -0.40 0.51
C PRO A 53 -12.07 0.36 -0.79
N GLU A 54 -13.13 0.47 -1.61
CA GLU A 54 -13.11 1.29 -2.83
C GLU A 54 -12.83 2.75 -2.50
N ILE A 55 -11.85 3.32 -3.25
CA ILE A 55 -11.51 4.74 -3.14
C ILE A 55 -12.42 5.51 -4.09
N LYS A 56 -13.37 6.22 -3.52
CA LYS A 56 -14.32 7.05 -4.26
C LYS A 56 -13.77 8.47 -4.45
N ARG A 57 -14.39 9.22 -5.37
CA ARG A 57 -14.15 10.66 -5.46
C ARG A 57 -14.41 11.31 -4.10
N LYS A 58 -13.49 12.17 -3.65
CA LYS A 58 -13.61 12.87 -2.38
C LYS A 58 -14.88 13.74 -2.36
N GLU A 59 -15.65 13.63 -1.30
CA GLU A 59 -16.82 14.48 -1.07
C GLU A 59 -16.40 15.86 -0.58
N SER A 60 -17.25 16.85 -0.82
CA SER A 60 -17.03 18.19 -0.28
C SER A 60 -17.04 18.17 1.26
N GLY A 61 -16.14 18.92 1.89
CA GLY A 61 -16.01 18.97 3.34
C GLY A 61 -15.30 17.76 3.97
N VAL A 62 -14.72 16.86 3.15
CA VAL A 62 -13.87 15.77 3.65
C VAL A 62 -12.40 16.15 3.50
N THR A 63 -11.66 16.06 4.59
CA THR A 63 -10.19 16.12 4.56
C THR A 63 -9.65 14.71 4.30
N ARG A 64 -9.00 14.49 3.16
CA ARG A 64 -8.39 13.19 2.84
C ARG A 64 -6.92 13.18 3.15
N VAL A 65 -6.55 12.23 4.01
CA VAL A 65 -5.17 11.96 4.43
C VAL A 65 -4.70 10.67 3.76
N LEU A 66 -3.66 10.73 2.94
CA LEU A 66 -3.02 9.54 2.38
C LEU A 66 -1.90 9.06 3.29
N LEU A 67 -1.90 7.75 3.57
CA LEU A 67 -0.83 7.04 4.24
C LEU A 67 -0.04 6.30 3.16
N VAL A 68 1.14 6.81 2.80
CA VAL A 68 1.94 6.32 1.67
C VAL A 68 3.19 5.62 2.16
N GLY A 69 3.45 4.43 1.64
CA GLY A 69 4.61 3.61 1.99
C GLY A 69 4.48 2.20 1.46
N ASP A 70 5.27 1.31 2.01
CA ASP A 70 5.40 -0.08 1.60
C ASP A 70 4.62 -1.07 2.52
N SER A 71 5.31 -2.11 2.97
CA SER A 71 4.78 -3.17 3.83
C SER A 71 4.27 -2.68 5.18
N MET A 72 4.84 -1.59 5.72
CA MET A 72 4.46 -1.05 7.02
C MET A 72 3.03 -0.49 7.00
N PHE A 73 2.71 0.36 6.04
CA PHE A 73 1.34 0.86 5.89
C PHE A 73 0.38 -0.16 5.27
N PHE A 74 0.89 -1.09 4.48
CA PHE A 74 0.07 -2.21 3.98
C PHE A 74 -0.54 -3.01 5.13
N GLY A 75 0.18 -3.15 6.24
CA GLY A 75 -0.26 -3.93 7.40
C GLY A 75 -0.09 -5.43 7.17
N TYR A 76 1.17 -5.85 6.91
CA TYR A 76 1.54 -7.26 6.79
C TYR A 76 1.10 -8.07 8.01
N LYS A 77 0.42 -9.21 7.78
CA LYS A 77 -0.15 -10.07 8.84
C LYS A 77 -1.07 -9.36 9.86
N ILE A 78 -1.59 -8.18 9.54
CA ILE A 78 -2.56 -7.46 10.37
C ILE A 78 -3.96 -7.68 9.78
N LYS A 79 -4.97 -7.86 10.64
CA LYS A 79 -6.37 -7.96 10.21
C LYS A 79 -6.85 -6.63 9.62
N GLU A 80 -7.82 -6.67 8.69
CA GLU A 80 -8.29 -5.45 8.04
C GLU A 80 -8.82 -4.41 9.03
N GLN A 81 -9.54 -4.85 10.06
CA GLN A 81 -10.09 -3.98 11.12
C GLN A 81 -9.03 -3.42 12.07
N GLU A 82 -7.81 -3.95 12.06
CA GLU A 82 -6.67 -3.52 12.90
C GLU A 82 -5.69 -2.66 12.10
N LYS A 83 -5.89 -2.52 10.80
CA LYS A 83 -5.07 -1.69 9.92
C LYS A 83 -5.14 -0.23 10.34
N LEU A 84 -4.01 0.47 10.27
CA LEU A 84 -3.90 1.85 10.76
C LEU A 84 -4.97 2.78 10.18
N SER A 85 -5.17 2.77 8.86
CA SER A 85 -6.21 3.60 8.23
C SER A 85 -7.62 3.27 8.72
N HIS A 86 -7.92 1.98 8.96
CA HIS A 86 -9.21 1.57 9.51
C HIS A 86 -9.41 2.09 10.94
N LEU A 87 -8.39 1.95 11.78
CA LEU A 87 -8.45 2.43 13.17
C LEU A 87 -8.56 3.96 13.23
N LEU A 88 -7.81 4.69 12.40
CA LEU A 88 -7.88 6.15 12.32
C LEU A 88 -9.27 6.61 11.86
N ASN A 89 -9.82 6.02 10.79
CA ASN A 89 -11.17 6.33 10.32
C ASN A 89 -12.23 6.07 11.41
N LYS A 90 -12.14 4.93 12.11
CA LYS A 90 -13.03 4.59 13.23
C LYS A 90 -12.88 5.56 14.41
N TYR A 91 -11.67 6.02 14.69
CA TYR A 91 -11.39 6.95 15.77
C TYR A 91 -11.94 8.34 15.46
N THR A 92 -11.66 8.87 14.28
CA THR A 92 -12.11 10.20 13.87
C THR A 92 -13.62 10.27 13.72
N SER A 93 -14.26 9.26 13.13
CA SER A 93 -15.73 9.21 13.00
C SER A 93 -16.48 9.25 14.31
N LYS A 94 -15.85 8.92 15.45
CA LYS A 94 -16.44 8.98 16.78
C LYS A 94 -16.22 10.31 17.49
N ARG A 95 -15.28 11.13 17.04
CA ARG A 95 -14.82 12.33 17.75
C ARG A 95 -15.05 13.61 16.99
N LEU A 96 -15.09 13.54 15.67
CA LEU A 96 -15.37 14.68 14.82
C LEU A 96 -16.85 14.74 14.49
N ASN A 97 -17.34 15.94 14.32
CA ASN A 97 -18.72 16.17 13.85
C ASN A 97 -18.78 16.08 12.31
N ASP A 98 -19.98 16.13 11.75
CA ASP A 98 -20.22 15.99 10.31
C ASP A 98 -19.54 17.08 9.46
N SER A 99 -19.19 18.23 10.06
CA SER A 99 -18.49 19.33 9.38
C SER A 99 -16.97 19.17 9.36
N GLU A 100 -16.42 18.21 10.10
CA GLU A 100 -14.96 17.96 10.26
C GLU A 100 -14.58 16.55 9.83
N ARG A 101 -15.17 16.02 8.78
CA ARG A 101 -14.93 14.65 8.34
C ARG A 101 -13.49 14.48 7.82
N VAL A 102 -12.80 13.46 8.34
CA VAL A 102 -11.46 13.07 7.91
C VAL A 102 -11.51 11.63 7.38
N GLU A 103 -10.91 11.40 6.22
CA GLU A 103 -10.79 10.11 5.60
C GLU A 103 -9.30 9.73 5.46
N PHE A 104 -8.92 8.58 6.03
CA PHE A 104 -7.58 8.03 5.89
C PHE A 104 -7.57 6.92 4.84
N VAL A 105 -6.74 7.07 3.83
CA VAL A 105 -6.60 6.12 2.72
C VAL A 105 -5.16 5.63 2.70
N THR A 106 -4.98 4.30 2.66
CA THR A 106 -3.64 3.70 2.52
C THR A 106 -3.30 3.49 1.06
N ILE A 107 -2.13 4.00 0.65
CA ILE A 107 -1.50 3.79 -0.65
C ILE A 107 -0.19 3.07 -0.39
N ALA A 108 -0.24 1.75 -0.37
CA ALA A 108 0.92 0.95 0.04
C ALA A 108 0.83 -0.49 -0.48
N LEU A 109 1.96 -1.03 -0.90
CA LEU A 109 2.13 -2.46 -1.20
C LEU A 109 3.52 -2.92 -0.75
N PRO A 110 3.64 -4.13 -0.17
CA PRO A 110 4.93 -4.68 0.23
C PRO A 110 5.89 -4.78 -0.95
N GLY A 111 7.09 -4.20 -0.81
CA GLY A 111 8.11 -4.19 -1.85
C GLY A 111 7.96 -3.09 -2.89
N TRP A 112 7.03 -2.17 -2.72
CA TRP A 112 7.10 -0.89 -3.40
C TRP A 112 8.29 -0.08 -2.86
N ASN A 113 8.88 0.71 -3.71
CA ASN A 113 9.91 1.68 -3.38
C ASN A 113 9.38 3.10 -3.68
N ILE A 114 10.18 4.10 -3.36
CA ILE A 114 9.84 5.52 -3.56
C ILE A 114 9.36 5.81 -5.00
N ARG A 115 9.96 5.19 -6.02
CA ARG A 115 9.54 5.38 -7.43
C ARG A 115 8.14 4.82 -7.67
N SER A 116 7.86 3.62 -7.17
CA SER A 116 6.55 2.98 -7.31
C SER A 116 5.46 3.81 -6.62
N GLU A 117 5.75 4.31 -5.43
CA GLU A 117 4.85 5.15 -4.65
C GLU A 117 4.54 6.48 -5.35
N ILE A 118 5.58 7.20 -5.81
CA ILE A 118 5.43 8.45 -6.55
C ILE A 118 4.67 8.21 -7.86
N ALA A 119 5.06 7.21 -8.65
CA ALA A 119 4.42 6.91 -9.92
C ALA A 119 2.93 6.57 -9.74
N PHE A 120 2.59 5.84 -8.66
CA PHE A 120 1.20 5.53 -8.33
C PHE A 120 0.42 6.79 -7.95
N LEU A 121 0.98 7.64 -7.10
CA LEU A 121 0.37 8.92 -6.70
C LEU A 121 0.11 9.81 -7.90
N GLU A 122 1.10 10.03 -8.77
CA GLU A 122 0.98 10.85 -9.97
C GLU A 122 -0.11 10.33 -10.92
N SER A 123 -0.15 9.01 -11.13
CA SER A 123 -1.12 8.37 -12.01
C SER A 123 -2.57 8.51 -11.52
N HIS A 124 -2.77 8.64 -10.20
CA HIS A 124 -4.10 8.62 -9.57
C HIS A 124 -4.44 9.90 -8.81
N LEU A 125 -3.61 10.96 -8.91
CA LEU A 125 -3.73 12.18 -8.11
C LEU A 125 -5.13 12.82 -8.18
N ARG A 126 -5.75 12.83 -9.37
CA ARG A 126 -7.09 13.41 -9.56
C ARG A 126 -8.20 12.65 -8.83
N LEU A 127 -8.07 11.34 -8.70
CA LEU A 127 -9.03 10.50 -7.99
C LEU A 127 -8.76 10.57 -6.49
N LEU A 128 -7.49 10.49 -6.12
CA LEU A 128 -7.05 10.51 -4.73
C LEU A 128 -7.32 11.85 -4.07
N ASP A 129 -7.14 12.97 -4.79
CA ASP A 129 -7.40 14.35 -4.34
C ASP A 129 -7.03 14.58 -2.86
N PRO A 130 -5.75 14.38 -2.46
CA PRO A 130 -5.33 14.46 -1.08
C PRO A 130 -5.23 15.91 -0.58
N ASP A 131 -5.56 16.12 0.69
CA ASP A 131 -5.27 17.36 1.42
C ASP A 131 -3.98 17.24 2.22
N VAL A 132 -3.72 16.02 2.76
CA VAL A 132 -2.54 15.71 3.54
C VAL A 132 -1.94 14.39 3.04
N LEU A 133 -0.63 14.34 2.98
CA LEU A 133 0.14 13.14 2.67
C LEU A 133 1.07 12.83 3.83
N ILE A 134 0.91 11.66 4.43
CA ILE A 134 1.83 11.09 5.41
C ILE A 134 2.62 10.02 4.68
N TRP A 135 3.89 10.28 4.44
CA TRP A 135 4.78 9.38 3.75
C TRP A 135 5.81 8.79 4.72
N TRP A 136 5.90 7.47 4.77
CA TRP A 136 6.83 6.77 5.61
C TRP A 136 7.80 5.93 4.79
N PRO A 137 8.88 6.54 4.28
CA PRO A 137 9.92 5.81 3.60
C PRO A 137 10.74 5.01 4.63
N ILE A 138 11.09 3.79 4.27
CA ILE A 138 12.03 2.97 5.04
C ILE A 138 13.32 2.77 4.23
N PRO A 139 14.45 2.38 4.86
CA PRO A 139 15.74 2.32 4.17
C PRO A 139 15.75 1.52 2.87
N ASN A 140 15.05 0.38 2.81
CA ASN A 140 14.96 -0.43 1.59
C ASN A 140 14.24 0.28 0.43
N ASP A 141 13.33 1.23 0.69
CA ASP A 141 12.67 2.00 -0.37
C ASP A 141 13.68 2.86 -1.16
N ILE A 142 14.79 3.23 -0.51
CA ILE A 142 15.87 4.01 -1.10
C ILE A 142 16.88 3.10 -1.81
N GLU A 143 17.23 1.98 -1.22
CA GLU A 143 18.18 1.02 -1.77
C GLU A 143 17.66 0.37 -3.06
N ASP A 144 16.36 0.08 -3.13
CA ASP A 144 15.70 -0.50 -4.29
C ASP A 144 15.52 0.48 -5.48
N ILE A 145 15.86 1.77 -5.31
CA ILE A 145 15.88 2.74 -6.41
C ILE A 145 16.96 2.39 -7.46
N ALA A 146 18.03 1.71 -7.08
CA ALA A 146 19.15 1.38 -7.96
C ALA A 146 18.87 0.23 -8.96
N GLY A 147 17.74 -0.47 -8.82
CA GLY A 147 17.35 -1.54 -9.75
C GLY A 147 15.85 -1.77 -9.73
N ALA A 148 15.23 -1.89 -10.91
CA ALA A 148 13.90 -2.48 -11.00
C ALA A 148 13.93 -3.79 -10.19
N ILE A 149 12.97 -4.00 -9.27
CA ILE A 149 12.90 -5.21 -8.45
C ILE A 149 13.07 -6.42 -9.38
N PRO A 150 14.19 -7.14 -9.35
CA PRO A 150 14.32 -8.32 -10.18
C PRO A 150 13.16 -9.26 -9.82
N PRO A 151 12.57 -9.99 -10.77
CA PRO A 151 11.48 -10.94 -10.50
C PRO A 151 11.78 -11.93 -9.37
N GLY A 152 13.08 -12.15 -9.05
CA GLY A 152 13.54 -12.94 -7.92
C GLY A 152 13.40 -12.28 -6.55
N THR A 153 13.32 -10.95 -6.46
CA THR A 153 13.19 -10.25 -5.18
C THR A 153 11.78 -10.45 -4.59
N LEU A 154 10.75 -10.51 -5.42
CA LEU A 154 9.41 -10.92 -4.99
C LEU A 154 9.42 -12.32 -4.36
N ALA A 155 10.25 -13.23 -4.86
CA ALA A 155 10.43 -14.57 -4.28
C ALA A 155 11.18 -14.56 -2.95
N LEU A 156 12.16 -13.68 -2.77
CA LEU A 156 12.89 -13.49 -1.50
C LEU A 156 11.96 -12.94 -0.40
N TRP A 157 11.09 -12.01 -0.72
CA TRP A 157 10.06 -11.51 0.20
C TRP A 157 8.96 -12.54 0.51
N ALA A 158 8.84 -13.56 -0.33
CA ALA A 158 7.96 -14.70 -0.10
C ALA A 158 8.56 -15.73 0.88
N SER A 159 9.86 -15.64 1.21
CA SER A 159 10.50 -16.61 2.10
C SER A 159 10.28 -16.28 3.58
N PRO A 160 10.06 -17.28 4.45
CA PRO A 160 9.88 -17.08 5.90
C PRO A 160 11.07 -16.45 6.61
N GLN A 161 12.24 -16.39 5.97
CA GLN A 161 13.49 -15.88 6.53
C GLN A 161 13.68 -14.36 6.39
N ALA A 162 12.78 -13.65 5.71
CA ALA A 162 12.85 -12.18 5.57
C ALA A 162 12.36 -11.43 6.82
N GLU A 163 12.02 -12.11 7.90
CA GLU A 163 11.34 -11.49 9.06
C GLU A 163 12.28 -10.72 10.01
N ASP A 164 13.60 -10.71 9.80
CA ASP A 164 14.55 -10.29 10.87
C ASP A 164 15.33 -8.98 10.63
N GLN A 165 14.97 -8.18 9.62
CA GLN A 165 15.69 -6.92 9.33
C GLN A 165 14.74 -5.72 9.13
N THR A 166 14.06 -5.28 10.18
CA THR A 166 13.34 -4.00 10.16
C THR A 166 14.02 -2.98 11.07
N SER A 167 14.79 -2.07 10.48
CA SER A 167 15.17 -0.82 11.15
C SER A 167 14.10 0.24 10.88
N PHE A 168 13.68 0.97 11.92
CA PHE A 168 12.66 2.02 11.80
C PHE A 168 13.23 3.26 11.08
N GLY A 169 12.63 3.63 9.96
CA GLY A 169 12.89 4.87 9.24
C GLY A 169 12.04 6.05 9.73
N GLY A 170 12.40 7.26 9.32
CA GLY A 170 11.71 8.49 9.74
C GLY A 170 10.35 8.71 9.08
N LEU A 171 9.43 9.36 9.79
CA LEU A 171 8.13 9.80 9.29
C LEU A 171 8.24 11.18 8.64
N SER A 172 7.73 11.34 7.41
CA SER A 172 7.68 12.63 6.72
C SER A 172 6.24 13.07 6.47
N LEU A 173 5.93 14.32 6.74
CA LEU A 173 4.62 14.96 6.59
C LEU A 173 4.69 16.07 5.54
N PHE A 174 3.87 15.95 4.49
CA PHE A 174 3.71 17.00 3.49
C PHE A 174 2.27 17.50 3.49
N HIS A 175 2.11 18.81 3.62
CA HIS A 175 0.80 19.47 3.60
C HIS A 175 0.65 20.28 2.30
N LYS A 176 -0.44 20.07 1.57
CA LYS A 176 -0.76 20.87 0.39
C LYS A 176 -1.18 22.28 0.84
N ARG A 177 -0.45 23.30 0.42
CA ARG A 177 -0.88 24.69 0.57
C ARG A 177 -1.91 25.00 -0.51
N ASN A 178 -3.06 25.49 -0.11
CA ASN A 178 -4.07 26.08 -1.01
C ASN A 178 -3.55 27.34 -1.65
#